data_9d68b31e667f5521d465df7a0e780f4c
#
_entry.id   9d68b31e667f5521d465df7a0e780f4c
#
_cell.length_a   1.000
_cell.length_b   1.000
_cell.length_c   1.000
_cell.angle_alpha   90.00
_cell.angle_beta   90.00
_cell.angle_gamma   90.00
#
_symmetry.space_group_name_H-M   'P 1'
#
loop_
_entity.id
_entity.type
_entity.pdbx_description
1 polymer ?
#
loop_
_entity_poly.entity_id
_entity_poly.type
_entity_poly.pdbx_seq_one_letter_code
_entity_poly.pdbx_strand_id
1 'polypeptide(L)'
;MNYRRLGRTGFEVSEIGYGAWGIGGAQWQGGTDEESMRAVHRAIELGLNFIDTALAYGDGHSERLVGKIVREAGRRIYVATKVPPKNQLWPARRGIGIDQVFPYDYVIESTETSLKNLGMETVDLQQLHVWNPEWIGRDEWKRALEDLKKSGKARFVGVSINDHQPDSALELIRTGLIDTVQVIYNVFDQSPERNLFPLTEQFNIGVIARVPLDEGALTGAITEETKFDERDFRDYYFRGDHKKQVVEHVNALRRDLGNVDGSLPEIALRFCLSEPAVSTVIPGMRRVRHAESNIATAEKGPLDEKTMAVLRRHAWEKNFYGEP
;
A
#
# COMPACT_ATOMS: atom_id res chain seq x y z
N MET A 1 16.59 4.70 -10.74
CA MET A 1 15.38 3.92 -10.35
C MET A 1 15.56 2.47 -10.74
N ASN A 2 15.40 1.54 -9.79
CA ASN A 2 15.41 0.10 -10.05
C ASN A 2 13.99 -0.42 -10.26
N TYR A 3 13.87 -1.58 -10.91
CA TYR A 3 12.58 -2.23 -11.19
C TYR A 3 12.62 -3.68 -10.71
N ARG A 4 11.47 -4.18 -10.27
CA ARG A 4 11.25 -5.56 -9.87
C ARG A 4 10.02 -6.13 -10.55
N ARG A 5 10.02 -7.43 -10.75
CA ARG A 5 8.86 -8.12 -11.29
C ARG A 5 7.76 -8.21 -10.23
N LEU A 6 6.54 -7.79 -10.59
CA LEU A 6 5.36 -7.92 -9.73
C LEU A 6 4.79 -9.34 -9.84
N GLY A 7 5.51 -10.30 -9.25
CA GLY A 7 5.13 -11.70 -9.26
C GLY A 7 4.77 -12.23 -10.66
N ARG A 8 3.73 -13.06 -10.72
CA ARG A 8 3.25 -13.69 -11.97
C ARG A 8 2.61 -12.73 -12.96
N THR A 9 2.35 -11.48 -12.59
CA THR A 9 1.82 -10.47 -13.53
C THR A 9 2.79 -10.19 -14.68
N GLY A 10 4.08 -10.40 -14.45
CA GLY A 10 5.13 -10.08 -15.41
C GLY A 10 5.40 -8.58 -15.56
N PHE A 11 4.73 -7.72 -14.81
CA PHE A 11 5.00 -6.29 -14.83
C PHE A 11 6.34 -5.97 -14.15
N GLU A 12 7.18 -5.22 -14.85
CA GLU A 12 8.40 -4.64 -14.30
C GLU A 12 8.04 -3.30 -13.65
N VAL A 13 7.80 -3.32 -12.34
CA VAL A 13 7.39 -2.13 -11.57
C VAL A 13 8.57 -1.49 -10.87
N SER A 14 8.54 -0.17 -10.71
CA SER A 14 9.54 0.56 -9.93
C SER A 14 9.53 0.09 -8.46
N GLU A 15 10.72 -0.10 -7.87
CA GLU A 15 10.87 -0.49 -6.46
C GLU A 15 10.14 0.47 -5.52
N ILE A 16 10.15 1.77 -5.85
CA ILE A 16 9.31 2.77 -5.22
C ILE A 16 8.15 3.08 -6.16
N GLY A 17 6.96 2.67 -5.76
CA GLY A 17 5.68 3.06 -6.35
C GLY A 17 5.09 4.28 -5.65
N TYR A 18 3.93 4.74 -6.08
CA TYR A 18 3.21 5.88 -5.50
C TYR A 18 1.95 5.44 -4.77
N GLY A 19 1.88 5.67 -3.46
CA GLY A 19 0.66 5.52 -2.67
C GLY A 19 -0.22 6.77 -2.76
N ALA A 20 -1.36 6.66 -3.43
CA ALA A 20 -2.22 7.80 -3.75
C ALA A 20 -3.31 8.09 -2.71
N TRP A 21 -3.27 7.48 -1.53
CA TRP A 21 -4.25 7.76 -0.47
C TRP A 21 -4.21 9.22 -0.04
N GLY A 22 -3.01 9.76 0.16
CA GLY A 22 -2.80 11.13 0.60
C GLY A 22 -3.31 12.22 -0.35
N ILE A 23 -3.55 11.91 -1.63
CA ILE A 23 -4.10 12.85 -2.62
C ILE A 23 -5.63 12.74 -2.79
N GLY A 24 -6.28 11.84 -2.07
CA GLY A 24 -7.74 11.72 -2.07
C GLY A 24 -8.47 12.89 -1.40
N GLY A 25 -7.78 13.72 -0.61
CA GLY A 25 -8.31 14.95 -0.03
C GLY A 25 -9.21 14.77 1.20
N ALA A 26 -9.76 13.59 1.45
CA ALA A 26 -10.72 13.37 2.53
C ALA A 26 -10.07 13.10 3.90
N GLN A 27 -9.08 12.22 3.95
CA GLN A 27 -8.49 11.70 5.20
C GLN A 27 -7.05 12.17 5.45
N TRP A 28 -6.47 12.91 4.51
CA TRP A 28 -5.14 13.51 4.63
C TRP A 28 -5.21 15.00 4.33
N GLN A 29 -4.94 15.83 5.32
CA GLN A 29 -5.05 17.27 5.22
C GLN A 29 -3.72 17.96 4.84
N GLY A 30 -3.79 19.20 4.39
CA GLY A 30 -2.62 20.08 4.18
C GLY A 30 -1.86 19.88 2.86
N GLY A 31 -2.55 19.57 1.78
CA GLY A 31 -2.01 19.57 0.41
C GLY A 31 -3.04 20.07 -0.61
N THR A 32 -2.58 20.51 -1.77
CA THR A 32 -3.43 20.83 -2.92
C THR A 32 -3.25 19.79 -4.02
N ASP A 33 -4.26 19.67 -4.90
CA ASP A 33 -4.18 18.79 -6.06
C ASP A 33 -3.01 19.17 -6.98
N GLU A 34 -2.75 20.47 -7.19
CA GLU A 34 -1.66 20.96 -8.02
C GLU A 34 -0.29 20.57 -7.46
N GLU A 35 -0.08 20.71 -6.14
CA GLU A 35 1.17 20.30 -5.49
C GLU A 35 1.35 18.79 -5.59
N SER A 36 0.29 18.04 -5.35
CA SER A 36 0.26 16.58 -5.44
C SER A 36 0.57 16.09 -6.85
N MET A 37 -0.09 16.68 -7.87
CA MET A 37 0.16 16.35 -9.27
C MET A 37 1.61 16.63 -9.67
N ARG A 38 2.15 17.81 -9.30
CA ARG A 38 3.57 18.12 -9.55
C ARG A 38 4.51 17.07 -8.93
N ALA A 39 4.20 16.61 -7.73
CA ALA A 39 5.00 15.57 -7.07
C ALA A 39 4.95 14.23 -7.82
N VAL A 40 3.76 13.81 -8.29
CA VAL A 40 3.63 12.57 -9.07
C VAL A 40 4.32 12.69 -10.44
N HIS A 41 4.14 13.79 -11.16
CA HIS A 41 4.85 14.01 -12.43
C HIS A 41 6.37 13.96 -12.22
N ARG A 42 6.87 14.62 -11.17
CA ARG A 42 8.29 14.54 -10.84
C ARG A 42 8.76 13.12 -10.54
N ALA A 43 7.96 12.34 -9.82
CA ALA A 43 8.24 10.94 -9.56
C ALA A 43 8.32 10.12 -10.87
N ILE A 44 7.40 10.35 -11.80
CA ILE A 44 7.39 9.69 -13.12
C ILE A 44 8.61 10.08 -13.95
N GLU A 45 9.02 11.35 -13.96
CA GLU A 45 10.26 11.80 -14.60
C GLU A 45 11.49 11.07 -14.07
N LEU A 46 11.51 10.78 -12.76
CA LEU A 46 12.58 10.04 -12.08
C LEU A 46 12.47 8.51 -12.25
N GLY A 47 11.51 8.03 -13.04
CA GLY A 47 11.41 6.63 -13.41
C GLY A 47 10.29 5.83 -12.71
N LEU A 48 9.50 6.43 -11.81
CA LEU A 48 8.34 5.75 -11.24
C LEU A 48 7.37 5.32 -12.34
N ASN A 49 6.87 4.07 -12.25
CA ASN A 49 5.91 3.52 -13.22
C ASN A 49 4.76 2.74 -12.58
N PHE A 50 4.62 2.78 -11.25
CA PHE A 50 3.53 2.09 -10.53
C PHE A 50 2.82 3.06 -9.59
N ILE A 51 1.49 3.16 -9.72
CA ILE A 51 0.62 4.00 -8.88
C ILE A 51 -0.48 3.14 -8.28
N ASP A 52 -0.60 3.14 -6.95
CA ASP A 52 -1.68 2.49 -6.20
C ASP A 52 -2.68 3.54 -5.71
N THR A 53 -3.93 3.41 -6.13
CA THR A 53 -5.08 4.23 -5.70
C THR A 53 -6.22 3.36 -5.18
N ALA A 54 -7.38 3.93 -4.92
CA ALA A 54 -8.62 3.21 -4.57
C ALA A 54 -9.85 4.09 -4.81
N LEU A 55 -11.00 3.45 -5.11
CA LEU A 55 -12.29 4.13 -5.23
C LEU A 55 -12.67 4.87 -3.93
N ALA A 56 -12.34 4.29 -2.76
CA ALA A 56 -12.60 4.90 -1.46
C ALA A 56 -11.75 6.17 -1.18
N TYR A 57 -10.69 6.44 -1.94
CA TYR A 57 -9.82 7.58 -1.66
C TYR A 57 -10.47 8.89 -2.17
N GLY A 58 -11.21 9.53 -1.27
CA GLY A 58 -11.97 10.76 -1.57
C GLY A 58 -13.10 10.52 -2.57
N ASP A 59 -13.77 9.39 -2.48
CA ASP A 59 -14.88 9.01 -3.37
C ASP A 59 -14.48 9.15 -4.86
N GLY A 60 -13.42 8.45 -5.22
CA GLY A 60 -12.85 8.45 -6.58
C GLY A 60 -12.06 9.71 -6.93
N HIS A 61 -11.88 10.69 -6.03
CA HIS A 61 -11.08 11.88 -6.32
C HIS A 61 -9.63 11.52 -6.67
N SER A 62 -9.00 10.64 -5.88
CA SER A 62 -7.66 10.14 -6.16
C SER A 62 -7.58 9.45 -7.53
N GLU A 63 -8.57 8.63 -7.90
CA GLU A 63 -8.61 7.96 -9.21
C GLU A 63 -8.70 8.98 -10.36
N ARG A 64 -9.51 10.04 -10.22
CA ARG A 64 -9.62 11.10 -11.25
C ARG A 64 -8.29 11.83 -11.45
N LEU A 65 -7.57 12.13 -10.36
CA LEU A 65 -6.22 12.73 -10.45
C LEU A 65 -5.21 11.78 -11.10
N VAL A 66 -5.19 10.50 -10.67
CA VAL A 66 -4.32 9.48 -11.25
C VAL A 66 -4.60 9.30 -12.74
N GLY A 67 -5.88 9.22 -13.14
CA GLY A 67 -6.26 9.13 -14.54
C GLY A 67 -5.77 10.29 -15.40
N LYS A 68 -5.82 11.53 -14.87
CA LYS A 68 -5.25 12.71 -15.54
C LYS A 68 -3.73 12.57 -15.68
N ILE A 69 -3.04 12.24 -14.61
CA ILE A 69 -1.58 12.07 -14.57
C ILE A 69 -1.12 11.00 -15.58
N VAL A 70 -1.79 9.86 -15.61
CA VAL A 70 -1.44 8.75 -16.52
C VAL A 70 -1.57 9.14 -17.98
N ARG A 71 -2.62 9.91 -18.34
CA ARG A 71 -2.78 10.45 -19.71
C ARG A 71 -1.68 11.43 -20.09
N GLU A 72 -1.19 12.21 -19.14
CA GLU A 72 -0.15 13.21 -19.34
C GLU A 72 1.29 12.64 -19.30
N ALA A 73 1.47 11.41 -18.76
CA ALA A 73 2.78 10.83 -18.46
C ALA A 73 3.68 10.56 -19.68
N GLY A 74 3.11 10.37 -20.87
CA GLY A 74 3.85 10.08 -22.10
C GLY A 74 4.62 8.75 -22.10
N ARG A 75 4.44 7.92 -21.07
CA ARG A 75 5.07 6.61 -20.89
C ARG A 75 4.13 5.63 -20.17
N ARG A 76 4.46 4.33 -20.21
CA ARG A 76 3.68 3.31 -19.51
C ARG A 76 3.72 3.51 -17.99
N ILE A 77 2.55 3.65 -17.39
CA ILE A 77 2.34 3.63 -15.93
C ILE A 77 1.37 2.48 -15.63
N TYR A 78 1.71 1.64 -14.69
CA TYR A 78 0.85 0.59 -14.16
C TYR A 78 -0.03 1.18 -13.05
N VAL A 79 -1.33 0.94 -13.13
CA VAL A 79 -2.30 1.45 -12.16
C VAL A 79 -2.96 0.31 -11.41
N ALA A 80 -2.88 0.35 -10.09
CA ALA A 80 -3.65 -0.50 -9.19
C ALA A 80 -4.76 0.33 -8.53
N THR A 81 -5.98 -0.23 -8.48
CA THR A 81 -7.09 0.35 -7.71
C THR A 81 -7.80 -0.73 -6.88
N LYS A 82 -8.79 -0.33 -6.07
CA LYS A 82 -9.43 -1.23 -5.10
C LYS A 82 -10.94 -1.03 -5.04
N VAL A 83 -11.67 -2.15 -4.97
CA VAL A 83 -13.08 -2.19 -4.62
C VAL A 83 -13.20 -2.03 -3.11
N PRO A 84 -13.85 -0.98 -2.58
CA PRO A 84 -14.09 -0.83 -1.15
C PRO A 84 -15.11 -1.86 -0.64
N PRO A 85 -15.12 -2.21 0.66
CA PRO A 85 -16.19 -3.02 1.22
C PRO A 85 -17.52 -2.27 1.16
N LYS A 86 -18.57 -2.91 0.62
CA LYS A 86 -19.92 -2.33 0.45
C LYS A 86 -20.51 -1.85 1.78
N ASN A 87 -20.25 -2.59 2.84
CA ASN A 87 -20.71 -2.29 4.19
C ASN A 87 -19.89 -1.19 4.91
N GLN A 88 -18.88 -0.62 4.25
CA GLN A 88 -17.99 0.45 4.77
C GLN A 88 -17.28 0.08 6.09
N LEU A 89 -17.05 -1.20 6.36
CA LEU A 89 -16.33 -1.66 7.55
C LEU A 89 -14.87 -1.98 7.21
N TRP A 90 -13.97 -1.35 7.89
CA TRP A 90 -12.53 -1.60 7.91
C TRP A 90 -12.05 -1.85 9.35
N PRO A 91 -11.30 -2.94 9.55
CA PRO A 91 -11.01 -4.06 8.67
C PRO A 91 -12.22 -4.98 8.42
N ALA A 92 -12.07 -5.96 7.52
CA ALA A 92 -13.08 -7.02 7.35
C ALA A 92 -13.26 -7.80 8.65
N ARG A 93 -14.51 -8.03 9.07
CA ARG A 93 -14.83 -8.67 10.35
C ARG A 93 -15.24 -10.11 10.18
N ARG A 94 -14.91 -10.95 11.17
CA ARG A 94 -15.38 -12.34 11.25
C ARG A 94 -16.91 -12.39 11.35
N GLY A 95 -17.49 -13.46 10.82
CA GLY A 95 -18.94 -13.68 10.83
C GLY A 95 -19.74 -12.82 9.86
N ILE A 96 -19.13 -11.88 9.14
CA ILE A 96 -19.81 -11.11 8.09
C ILE A 96 -19.62 -11.81 6.76
N GLY A 97 -20.73 -12.21 6.13
CA GLY A 97 -20.73 -12.89 4.85
C GLY A 97 -20.22 -11.99 3.72
N ILE A 98 -19.56 -12.58 2.73
CA ILE A 98 -19.02 -11.84 1.57
C ILE A 98 -20.10 -11.16 0.74
N ASP A 99 -21.32 -11.69 0.72
CA ASP A 99 -22.51 -11.09 0.10
C ASP A 99 -22.86 -9.70 0.63
N GLN A 100 -22.45 -9.38 1.87
CA GLN A 100 -22.61 -8.06 2.47
C GLN A 100 -21.43 -7.13 2.18
N VAL A 101 -20.29 -7.67 1.75
CA VAL A 101 -19.02 -6.94 1.61
C VAL A 101 -18.61 -6.80 0.14
N PHE A 102 -18.62 -7.91 -0.61
CA PHE A 102 -18.25 -7.96 -2.02
C PHE A 102 -19.25 -8.80 -2.84
N PRO A 103 -20.56 -8.44 -2.86
CA PRO A 103 -21.50 -9.11 -3.76
C PRO A 103 -21.06 -8.91 -5.22
N TYR A 104 -21.33 -9.88 -6.07
CA TYR A 104 -20.87 -9.93 -7.47
C TYR A 104 -21.12 -8.63 -8.22
N ASP A 105 -22.37 -8.17 -8.27
CA ASP A 105 -22.76 -6.97 -9.03
C ASP A 105 -22.03 -5.72 -8.51
N TYR A 106 -21.88 -5.60 -7.19
CA TYR A 106 -21.15 -4.48 -6.57
C TYR A 106 -19.67 -4.43 -6.95
N VAL A 107 -19.00 -5.59 -7.05
CA VAL A 107 -17.60 -5.65 -7.50
C VAL A 107 -17.48 -5.18 -8.94
N ILE A 108 -18.39 -5.60 -9.82
CA ILE A 108 -18.43 -5.18 -11.23
C ILE A 108 -18.68 -3.68 -11.33
N GLU A 109 -19.76 -3.17 -10.72
CA GLU A 109 -20.14 -1.75 -10.75
C GLU A 109 -19.06 -0.83 -10.17
N SER A 110 -18.43 -1.23 -9.05
CA SER A 110 -17.32 -0.47 -8.45
C SER A 110 -16.13 -0.40 -9.38
N THR A 111 -15.81 -1.50 -10.08
CA THR A 111 -14.71 -1.51 -11.05
C THR A 111 -15.03 -0.63 -12.26
N GLU A 112 -16.26 -0.66 -12.77
CA GLU A 112 -16.69 0.23 -13.86
C GLU A 112 -16.61 1.71 -13.45
N THR A 113 -17.00 2.00 -12.22
CA THR A 113 -16.86 3.36 -11.66
C THR A 113 -15.39 3.78 -11.58
N SER A 114 -14.51 2.89 -11.12
CA SER A 114 -13.06 3.15 -11.09
C SER A 114 -12.49 3.39 -12.49
N LEU A 115 -12.88 2.57 -13.48
CA LEU A 115 -12.46 2.75 -14.87
C LEU A 115 -12.91 4.12 -15.43
N LYS A 116 -14.15 4.53 -15.13
CA LYS A 116 -14.68 5.86 -15.51
C LYS A 116 -13.87 6.99 -14.84
N ASN A 117 -13.59 6.90 -13.54
CA ASN A 117 -12.79 7.89 -12.82
C ASN A 117 -11.37 7.99 -13.38
N LEU A 118 -10.73 6.86 -13.65
CA LEU A 118 -9.38 6.78 -14.23
C LEU A 118 -9.35 7.21 -15.71
N GLY A 119 -10.51 7.16 -16.41
CA GLY A 119 -10.57 7.36 -17.86
C GLY A 119 -9.83 6.27 -18.63
N MET A 120 -9.92 5.02 -18.16
CA MET A 120 -9.27 3.84 -18.71
C MET A 120 -10.31 2.78 -19.08
N GLU A 121 -10.06 2.00 -20.12
CA GLU A 121 -10.90 0.84 -20.48
C GLU A 121 -10.50 -0.41 -19.68
N THR A 122 -9.26 -0.50 -19.27
CA THR A 122 -8.69 -1.63 -18.52
C THR A 122 -7.79 -1.11 -17.42
N VAL A 123 -7.98 -1.54 -16.17
CA VAL A 123 -7.03 -1.32 -15.09
C VAL A 123 -5.99 -2.45 -15.06
N ASP A 124 -4.75 -2.14 -14.69
CA ASP A 124 -3.69 -3.14 -14.64
C ASP A 124 -3.88 -4.13 -13.49
N LEU A 125 -4.28 -3.62 -12.32
CA LEU A 125 -4.53 -4.43 -11.14
C LEU A 125 -5.78 -3.96 -10.39
N GLN A 126 -6.79 -4.83 -10.29
CA GLN A 126 -7.97 -4.63 -9.46
C GLN A 126 -7.82 -5.42 -8.16
N GLN A 127 -8.04 -4.80 -7.01
CA GLN A 127 -7.90 -5.44 -5.71
C GLN A 127 -9.21 -5.39 -4.91
N LEU A 128 -9.49 -6.40 -4.09
CA LEU A 128 -10.43 -6.26 -2.98
C LEU A 128 -9.73 -5.51 -1.85
N HIS A 129 -10.37 -4.47 -1.29
CA HIS A 129 -9.72 -3.54 -0.37
C HIS A 129 -9.54 -4.08 1.05
N VAL A 130 -10.21 -5.16 1.39
CA VAL A 130 -10.10 -5.94 2.64
C VAL A 130 -10.25 -7.42 2.34
N TRP A 131 -9.82 -8.29 3.26
CA TRP A 131 -9.95 -9.73 3.11
C TRP A 131 -10.29 -10.41 4.44
N ASN A 132 -11.20 -11.42 4.38
CA ASN A 132 -11.48 -12.33 5.49
C ASN A 132 -11.33 -13.79 4.99
N PRO A 133 -10.52 -14.65 5.63
CA PRO A 133 -10.32 -16.03 5.21
C PRO A 133 -11.61 -16.88 5.22
N GLU A 134 -12.63 -16.50 5.98
CA GLU A 134 -13.94 -17.18 5.97
C GLU A 134 -14.64 -17.14 4.59
N TRP A 135 -14.22 -16.24 3.71
CA TRP A 135 -14.82 -16.09 2.38
C TRP A 135 -14.26 -17.05 1.32
N ILE A 136 -13.21 -17.80 1.65
CA ILE A 136 -12.47 -18.60 0.66
C ILE A 136 -13.34 -19.67 -0.03
N GLY A 137 -14.31 -20.23 0.68
CA GLY A 137 -15.27 -21.21 0.15
C GLY A 137 -16.42 -20.64 -0.66
N ARG A 138 -16.53 -19.31 -0.79
CA ARG A 138 -17.65 -18.62 -1.47
C ARG A 138 -17.29 -18.32 -2.92
N ASP A 139 -18.26 -18.38 -3.81
CA ASP A 139 -18.02 -18.25 -5.25
C ASP A 139 -18.26 -16.85 -5.81
N GLU A 140 -19.00 -16.00 -5.11
CA GLU A 140 -19.42 -14.68 -5.57
C GLU A 140 -18.22 -13.80 -5.99
N TRP A 141 -17.24 -13.67 -5.11
CA TRP A 141 -16.04 -12.87 -5.35
C TRP A 141 -15.12 -13.48 -6.43
N LYS A 142 -15.04 -14.82 -6.46
CA LYS A 142 -14.25 -15.54 -7.48
C LYS A 142 -14.76 -15.25 -8.87
N ARG A 143 -16.08 -15.45 -9.07
CA ARG A 143 -16.74 -15.16 -10.34
C ARG A 143 -16.58 -13.71 -10.76
N ALA A 144 -16.74 -12.76 -9.82
CA ALA A 144 -16.57 -11.35 -10.12
C ALA A 144 -15.15 -11.04 -10.63
N LEU A 145 -14.10 -11.50 -9.92
CA LEU A 145 -12.72 -11.29 -10.33
C LEU A 145 -12.36 -11.99 -11.65
N GLU A 146 -12.87 -13.22 -11.87
CA GLU A 146 -12.70 -13.94 -13.15
C GLU A 146 -13.36 -13.19 -14.31
N ASP A 147 -14.59 -12.71 -14.14
CA ASP A 147 -15.33 -12.03 -15.19
C ASP A 147 -14.73 -10.64 -15.50
N LEU A 148 -14.16 -9.95 -14.51
CA LEU A 148 -13.37 -8.73 -14.75
C LEU A 148 -12.13 -9.01 -15.62
N LYS A 149 -11.45 -10.14 -15.41
CA LYS A 149 -10.31 -10.53 -16.26
C LYS A 149 -10.80 -10.96 -17.67
N LYS A 150 -11.83 -11.79 -17.76
CA LYS A 150 -12.38 -12.28 -19.03
C LYS A 150 -12.94 -11.16 -19.92
N SER A 151 -13.59 -10.17 -19.31
CA SER A 151 -14.11 -8.99 -20.03
C SER A 151 -13.04 -7.94 -20.37
N GLY A 152 -11.80 -8.14 -19.93
CA GLY A 152 -10.71 -7.20 -20.16
C GLY A 152 -10.75 -5.93 -19.28
N LYS A 153 -11.67 -5.84 -18.31
CA LYS A 153 -11.76 -4.68 -17.39
C LYS A 153 -10.60 -4.61 -16.41
N ALA A 154 -10.04 -5.75 -16.02
CA ALA A 154 -8.82 -5.83 -15.22
C ALA A 154 -7.84 -6.82 -15.86
N ARG A 155 -6.54 -6.48 -15.91
CA ARG A 155 -5.50 -7.40 -16.38
C ARG A 155 -5.19 -8.46 -15.36
N PHE A 156 -5.03 -8.04 -14.10
CA PHE A 156 -4.71 -8.88 -12.95
C PHE A 156 -5.58 -8.50 -11.75
N VAL A 157 -5.66 -9.40 -10.79
CA VAL A 157 -6.48 -9.24 -9.59
C VAL A 157 -5.67 -9.55 -8.32
N GLY A 158 -6.03 -8.89 -7.22
CA GLY A 158 -5.35 -9.07 -5.95
C GLY A 158 -6.23 -8.74 -4.76
N VAL A 159 -5.62 -8.75 -3.58
CA VAL A 159 -6.27 -8.33 -2.35
C VAL A 159 -5.36 -7.43 -1.52
N SER A 160 -5.96 -6.45 -0.84
CA SER A 160 -5.32 -5.74 0.26
C SER A 160 -5.69 -6.45 1.56
N ILE A 161 -4.68 -6.95 2.25
CA ILE A 161 -4.85 -7.71 3.48
C ILE A 161 -5.24 -6.75 4.61
N ASN A 162 -6.08 -7.20 5.56
CA ASN A 162 -6.40 -6.42 6.76
C ASN A 162 -5.13 -6.02 7.52
N ASP A 163 -5.22 -4.90 8.24
CA ASP A 163 -4.11 -4.37 9.02
C ASP A 163 -3.61 -5.42 10.01
N HIS A 164 -2.29 -5.65 10.03
CA HIS A 164 -1.60 -6.58 10.93
C HIS A 164 -2.08 -8.05 10.89
N GLN A 165 -2.72 -8.49 9.77
CA GLN A 165 -3.24 -9.85 9.59
C GLN A 165 -2.65 -10.55 8.35
N PRO A 166 -1.31 -10.61 8.15
CA PRO A 166 -0.71 -11.15 6.92
C PRO A 166 -1.12 -12.60 6.67
N ASP A 167 -1.27 -13.41 7.71
CA ASP A 167 -1.61 -14.83 7.60
C ASP A 167 -3.04 -15.09 7.12
N SER A 168 -3.92 -14.08 7.11
CA SER A 168 -5.28 -14.22 6.61
C SER A 168 -5.36 -14.55 5.11
N ALA A 169 -4.31 -14.24 4.33
CA ALA A 169 -4.26 -14.50 2.89
C ALA A 169 -3.57 -15.82 2.50
N LEU A 170 -3.03 -16.61 3.44
CA LEU A 170 -2.25 -17.80 3.12
C LEU A 170 -3.06 -18.83 2.30
N GLU A 171 -4.27 -19.17 2.73
CA GLU A 171 -5.13 -20.09 1.99
C GLU A 171 -5.59 -19.50 0.65
N LEU A 172 -5.83 -18.20 0.59
CA LEU A 172 -6.19 -17.51 -0.65
C LEU A 172 -5.08 -17.63 -1.71
N ILE A 173 -3.82 -17.45 -1.31
CA ILE A 173 -2.66 -17.62 -2.21
C ILE A 173 -2.63 -19.03 -2.78
N ARG A 174 -2.87 -20.07 -1.96
CA ARG A 174 -2.88 -21.47 -2.38
C ARG A 174 -3.95 -21.79 -3.42
N THR A 175 -5.03 -21.01 -3.48
CA THR A 175 -6.07 -21.19 -4.54
C THR A 175 -5.56 -20.86 -5.93
N GLY A 176 -4.51 -20.05 -6.06
CA GLY A 176 -4.02 -19.56 -7.35
C GLY A 176 -4.90 -18.50 -8.02
N LEU A 177 -5.96 -18.03 -7.37
CA LEU A 177 -6.96 -17.11 -7.95
C LEU A 177 -6.52 -15.65 -7.98
N ILE A 178 -5.56 -15.26 -7.13
CA ILE A 178 -5.05 -13.89 -7.07
C ILE A 178 -3.63 -13.81 -7.60
N ASP A 179 -3.26 -12.66 -8.12
CA ASP A 179 -1.96 -12.40 -8.73
C ASP A 179 -1.06 -11.57 -7.80
N THR A 180 -1.64 -10.80 -6.87
CA THR A 180 -0.91 -9.94 -5.93
C THR A 180 -1.56 -9.90 -4.56
N VAL A 181 -0.74 -9.57 -3.56
CA VAL A 181 -1.18 -9.16 -2.23
C VAL A 181 -0.61 -7.78 -1.89
N GLN A 182 -1.42 -6.95 -1.23
CA GLN A 182 -0.97 -5.70 -0.64
C GLN A 182 -1.04 -5.82 0.88
N VAL A 183 0.07 -5.56 1.57
CA VAL A 183 0.22 -5.83 3.01
C VAL A 183 0.99 -4.72 3.71
N ILE A 184 0.68 -4.43 4.97
CA ILE A 184 1.53 -3.58 5.81
C ILE A 184 2.87 -4.28 6.01
N TYR A 185 3.95 -3.57 5.70
CA TYR A 185 5.30 -4.02 6.00
C TYR A 185 6.22 -2.82 6.22
N ASN A 186 6.83 -2.76 7.39
CA ASN A 186 7.77 -1.70 7.77
C ASN A 186 8.62 -2.17 8.97
N VAL A 187 9.53 -1.32 9.46
CA VAL A 187 10.44 -1.64 10.58
C VAL A 187 9.71 -2.09 11.85
N PHE A 188 8.49 -1.58 12.10
CA PHE A 188 7.72 -1.96 13.28
C PHE A 188 6.82 -3.17 13.03
N ASP A 189 6.24 -3.32 11.82
CA ASP A 189 5.47 -4.50 11.45
C ASP A 189 6.24 -5.39 10.47
N GLN A 190 6.91 -6.39 11.02
CA GLN A 190 7.70 -7.39 10.30
C GLN A 190 6.95 -8.73 10.19
N SER A 191 5.69 -8.78 10.62
CA SER A 191 4.92 -10.02 10.69
C SER A 191 4.78 -10.77 9.35
N PRO A 192 4.76 -10.11 8.15
CA PRO A 192 4.71 -10.81 6.87
C PRO A 192 5.91 -11.73 6.57
N GLU A 193 7.10 -11.44 7.15
CA GLU A 193 8.31 -12.25 6.92
C GLU A 193 8.14 -13.70 7.38
N ARG A 194 7.27 -13.95 8.37
CA ARG A 194 7.15 -15.26 9.01
C ARG A 194 6.54 -16.33 8.11
N ASN A 195 5.39 -16.04 7.50
CA ASN A 195 4.62 -17.02 6.72
C ASN A 195 4.22 -16.50 5.34
N LEU A 196 3.85 -15.21 5.22
CA LEU A 196 3.31 -14.67 3.98
C LEU A 196 4.38 -14.60 2.88
N PHE A 197 5.52 -13.98 3.14
CA PHE A 197 6.55 -13.78 2.13
C PHE A 197 7.12 -15.09 1.56
N PRO A 198 7.48 -16.11 2.37
CA PRO A 198 7.89 -17.41 1.82
C PRO A 198 6.82 -18.04 0.90
N LEU A 199 5.54 -17.86 1.24
CA LEU A 199 4.46 -18.38 0.42
C LEU A 199 4.26 -17.58 -0.88
N THR A 200 4.40 -16.25 -0.83
CA THR A 200 4.32 -15.40 -2.03
C THR A 200 5.43 -15.72 -3.02
N GLU A 201 6.64 -15.98 -2.57
CA GLU A 201 7.74 -16.44 -3.42
C GLU A 201 7.44 -17.80 -4.04
N GLN A 202 7.00 -18.77 -3.26
CA GLN A 202 6.65 -20.12 -3.73
C GLN A 202 5.58 -20.09 -4.84
N PHE A 203 4.58 -19.22 -4.72
CA PHE A 203 3.45 -19.12 -5.65
C PHE A 203 3.62 -18.01 -6.69
N ASN A 204 4.77 -17.33 -6.70
CA ASN A 204 5.07 -16.20 -7.58
C ASN A 204 3.99 -15.10 -7.54
N ILE A 205 3.55 -14.75 -6.34
CA ILE A 205 2.59 -13.67 -6.05
C ILE A 205 3.34 -12.35 -5.91
N GLY A 206 2.86 -11.30 -6.58
CA GLY A 206 3.42 -9.96 -6.42
C GLY A 206 3.08 -9.36 -5.06
N VAL A 207 4.07 -8.80 -4.37
CA VAL A 207 3.89 -8.16 -3.07
C VAL A 207 4.01 -6.65 -3.19
N ILE A 208 2.97 -5.95 -2.75
CA ILE A 208 2.92 -4.49 -2.65
C ILE A 208 2.99 -4.13 -1.15
N ALA A 209 4.12 -3.60 -0.70
CA ALA A 209 4.29 -3.17 0.69
C ALA A 209 3.69 -1.77 0.89
N ARG A 210 2.61 -1.69 1.67
CA ARG A 210 1.97 -0.44 2.07
C ARG A 210 2.39 0.00 3.46
N VAL A 211 2.16 1.27 3.81
CA VAL A 211 2.48 1.87 5.12
C VAL A 211 3.97 1.72 5.50
N PRO A 212 4.90 1.90 4.56
CA PRO A 212 6.32 1.66 4.85
C PRO A 212 6.91 2.64 5.87
N LEU A 213 6.25 3.78 6.09
CA LEU A 213 6.65 4.81 7.06
C LEU A 213 5.77 4.83 8.31
N ASP A 214 4.98 3.79 8.56
CA ASP A 214 4.10 3.63 9.73
C ASP A 214 3.25 4.89 9.99
N GLU A 215 2.43 5.28 9.01
CA GLU A 215 1.58 6.49 8.99
C GLU A 215 2.35 7.79 9.25
N GLY A 216 3.66 7.77 9.05
CA GLY A 216 4.56 8.88 9.24
C GLY A 216 5.42 8.79 10.51
N ALA A 217 5.23 7.82 11.38
CA ALA A 217 6.06 7.60 12.57
C ALA A 217 7.54 7.46 12.22
N LEU A 218 7.86 6.62 11.23
CA LEU A 218 9.22 6.34 10.77
C LEU A 218 9.84 7.49 9.95
N THR A 219 9.14 8.61 9.79
CA THR A 219 9.78 9.85 9.32
C THR A 219 10.62 10.51 10.43
N GLY A 220 10.30 10.19 11.67
CA GLY A 220 10.89 10.82 12.85
C GLY A 220 10.54 12.29 13.03
N ALA A 221 9.53 12.78 12.30
CA ALA A 221 9.04 14.15 12.41
C ALA A 221 7.91 14.31 13.44
N ILE A 222 7.34 13.19 13.93
CA ILE A 222 6.27 13.20 14.93
C ILE A 222 6.87 13.34 16.32
N THR A 223 6.38 14.31 17.09
CA THR A 223 6.69 14.55 18.50
C THR A 223 5.44 14.46 19.35
N GLU A 224 5.55 14.46 20.67
CA GLU A 224 4.39 14.45 21.56
C GLU A 224 3.50 15.69 21.38
N GLU A 225 4.08 16.82 20.96
CA GLU A 225 3.39 18.09 20.70
C GLU A 225 2.76 18.16 19.30
N THR A 226 3.06 17.22 18.42
CA THR A 226 2.51 17.21 17.05
C THR A 226 0.98 17.18 17.11
N LYS A 227 0.34 18.12 16.41
CA LYS A 227 -1.13 18.19 16.28
C LYS A 227 -1.51 17.89 14.84
N PHE A 228 -2.59 17.16 14.68
CA PHE A 228 -3.22 16.89 13.40
C PHE A 228 -4.57 17.60 13.33
N ASP A 229 -5.06 17.87 12.11
CA ASP A 229 -6.45 18.31 11.91
C ASP A 229 -7.38 17.16 12.26
N GLU A 230 -8.51 17.42 12.91
CA GLU A 230 -9.49 16.41 13.33
C GLU A 230 -10.03 15.56 12.18
N ARG A 231 -9.96 16.06 10.94
CA ARG A 231 -10.33 15.34 9.72
C ARG A 231 -9.18 14.51 9.13
N ASP A 232 -7.96 14.64 9.69
CA ASP A 232 -6.81 13.86 9.24
C ASP A 232 -6.82 12.50 9.94
N PHE A 233 -6.66 11.43 9.17
CA PHE A 233 -6.61 10.06 9.71
C PHE A 233 -5.57 9.90 10.82
N ARG A 234 -4.48 10.64 10.77
CA ARG A 234 -3.43 10.58 11.79
C ARG A 234 -3.86 11.09 13.16
N ASP A 235 -4.89 11.96 13.24
CA ASP A 235 -5.46 12.36 14.53
C ASP A 235 -6.07 11.16 15.26
N TYR A 236 -6.81 10.32 14.51
CA TYR A 236 -7.32 9.05 15.02
C TYR A 236 -6.20 8.05 15.31
N TYR A 237 -5.26 7.85 14.38
CA TYR A 237 -4.19 6.85 14.49
C TYR A 237 -3.28 7.13 15.71
N PHE A 238 -2.90 8.38 15.92
CA PHE A 238 -2.03 8.82 17.01
C PHE A 238 -2.78 9.32 18.25
N ARG A 239 -4.04 8.89 18.47
CA ARG A 239 -4.85 9.28 19.62
C ARG A 239 -4.31 8.76 20.96
N GLY A 240 -4.74 9.34 22.06
CA GLY A 240 -4.35 8.91 23.41
C GLY A 240 -2.83 8.86 23.59
N ASP A 241 -2.33 7.75 24.10
CA ASP A 241 -0.90 7.53 24.36
C ASP A 241 -0.11 7.06 23.11
N HIS A 242 -0.76 6.85 21.96
CA HIS A 242 -0.10 6.31 20.75
C HIS A 242 1.08 7.16 20.29
N LYS A 243 0.94 8.51 20.29
CA LYS A 243 2.04 9.42 19.94
C LYS A 243 3.26 9.22 20.84
N LYS A 244 3.05 9.18 22.16
CA LYS A 244 4.12 8.96 23.13
C LYS A 244 4.85 7.65 22.87
N GLN A 245 4.10 6.55 22.71
CA GLN A 245 4.65 5.25 22.38
C GLN A 245 5.50 5.28 21.09
N VAL A 246 4.98 5.91 20.03
CA VAL A 246 5.72 6.08 18.77
C VAL A 246 7.01 6.85 18.96
N VAL A 247 6.99 7.98 19.69
CA VAL A 247 8.18 8.79 19.95
C VAL A 247 9.21 7.99 20.73
N GLU A 248 8.80 7.22 21.73
CA GLU A 248 9.70 6.35 22.51
C GLU A 248 10.37 5.29 21.63
N HIS A 249 9.59 4.57 20.79
CA HIS A 249 10.10 3.55 19.85
C HIS A 249 11.01 4.14 18.77
N VAL A 250 10.65 5.26 18.17
CA VAL A 250 11.48 5.96 17.18
C VAL A 250 12.79 6.45 17.80
N ASN A 251 12.77 6.96 19.02
CA ASN A 251 13.97 7.39 19.71
C ASN A 251 14.88 6.20 20.09
N ALA A 252 14.29 5.05 20.49
CA ALA A 252 15.06 3.83 20.71
C ALA A 252 15.71 3.35 19.40
N LEU A 253 14.95 3.30 18.31
CA LEU A 253 15.46 2.95 16.99
C LEU A 253 16.63 3.85 16.56
N ARG A 254 16.51 5.17 16.71
CA ARG A 254 17.58 6.13 16.40
C ARG A 254 18.85 5.88 17.23
N ARG A 255 18.68 5.62 18.53
CA ARG A 255 19.85 5.30 19.39
C ARG A 255 20.58 4.06 18.92
N ASP A 256 19.84 2.99 18.60
CA ASP A 256 20.41 1.72 18.20
C ASP A 256 21.02 1.75 16.79
N LEU A 257 20.46 2.54 15.88
CA LEU A 257 21.06 2.82 14.56
C LEU A 257 22.37 3.62 14.67
N GLY A 258 22.50 4.49 15.69
CA GLY A 258 23.69 5.31 15.89
C GLY A 258 24.01 6.17 14.65
N ASN A 259 25.20 5.92 14.06
CA ASN A 259 25.71 6.68 12.91
C ASN A 259 25.46 5.96 11.55
N VAL A 260 24.41 5.15 11.44
CA VAL A 260 24.02 4.59 10.13
C VAL A 260 23.72 5.72 9.16
N ASP A 261 24.36 5.68 7.98
CA ASP A 261 24.16 6.70 6.95
C ASP A 261 22.76 6.67 6.37
N GLY A 262 22.17 7.85 6.21
CA GLY A 262 20.84 8.06 5.65
C GLY A 262 19.84 8.63 6.66
N SER A 263 18.77 9.20 6.14
CA SER A 263 17.65 9.66 6.95
C SER A 263 16.80 8.47 7.41
N LEU A 264 16.06 8.63 8.51
CA LEU A 264 15.18 7.56 9.01
C LEU A 264 14.14 7.08 7.97
N PRO A 265 13.45 7.98 7.22
CA PRO A 265 12.57 7.52 6.12
C PRO A 265 13.31 6.73 5.04
N GLU A 266 14.52 7.13 4.68
CA GLU A 266 15.34 6.38 3.73
C GLU A 266 15.65 4.97 4.24
N ILE A 267 16.13 4.87 5.49
CA ILE A 267 16.44 3.58 6.12
C ILE A 267 15.18 2.71 6.19
N ALA A 268 14.02 3.27 6.54
CA ALA A 268 12.76 2.55 6.59
C ALA A 268 12.31 2.04 5.20
N LEU A 269 12.46 2.82 4.13
CA LEU A 269 12.16 2.36 2.78
C LEU A 269 13.15 1.28 2.32
N ARG A 270 14.44 1.46 2.58
CA ARG A 270 15.46 0.45 2.26
C ARG A 270 15.27 -0.84 3.06
N PHE A 271 14.78 -0.77 4.30
CA PHE A 271 14.36 -1.96 5.05
C PHE A 271 13.35 -2.78 4.26
N CYS A 272 12.27 -2.15 3.80
CA CYS A 272 11.26 -2.84 2.99
C CYS A 272 11.84 -3.39 1.68
N LEU A 273 12.70 -2.63 1.00
CA LEU A 273 13.35 -3.03 -0.25
C LEU A 273 14.45 -4.08 -0.08
N SER A 274 14.96 -4.28 1.15
CA SER A 274 15.92 -5.35 1.45
C SER A 274 15.27 -6.73 1.50
N GLU A 275 13.92 -6.79 1.56
CA GLU A 275 13.17 -8.03 1.50
C GLU A 275 12.92 -8.45 0.03
N PRO A 276 13.44 -9.62 -0.41
CA PRO A 276 13.32 -10.05 -1.82
C PRO A 276 11.88 -10.28 -2.28
N ALA A 277 10.99 -10.72 -1.38
CA ALA A 277 9.58 -10.95 -1.70
C ALA A 277 8.84 -9.66 -2.07
N VAL A 278 9.30 -8.49 -1.61
CA VAL A 278 8.66 -7.20 -1.88
C VAL A 278 8.93 -6.76 -3.31
N SER A 279 7.89 -6.66 -4.13
CA SER A 279 7.98 -6.18 -5.51
C SER A 279 8.04 -4.66 -5.61
N THR A 280 7.25 -3.96 -4.80
CA THR A 280 7.21 -2.49 -4.75
C THR A 280 6.76 -2.00 -3.40
N VAL A 281 7.27 -0.84 -3.01
CA VAL A 281 6.88 -0.13 -1.79
C VAL A 281 6.14 1.14 -2.18
N ILE A 282 4.99 1.43 -1.57
CA ILE A 282 4.10 2.53 -1.99
C ILE A 282 3.98 3.64 -0.93
N PRO A 283 5.06 4.41 -0.64
CA PRO A 283 4.97 5.57 0.24
C PRO A 283 4.12 6.67 -0.37
N GLY A 284 3.46 7.47 0.49
CA GLY A 284 2.81 8.71 0.07
C GLY A 284 3.83 9.83 -0.23
N MET A 285 3.67 10.55 -1.33
CA MET A 285 4.60 11.59 -1.79
C MET A 285 3.85 12.82 -2.30
N ARG A 286 3.22 13.61 -1.43
CA ARG A 286 2.43 14.79 -1.82
C ARG A 286 3.24 16.03 -2.22
N ARG A 287 4.56 16.04 -2.01
CA ARG A 287 5.46 17.14 -2.31
C ARG A 287 6.62 16.66 -3.16
N VAL A 288 7.08 17.51 -4.07
CA VAL A 288 8.20 17.22 -4.99
C VAL A 288 9.43 16.71 -4.22
N ARG A 289 9.81 17.39 -3.13
CA ARG A 289 10.94 16.95 -2.29
C ARG A 289 10.80 15.53 -1.74
N HIS A 290 9.56 15.09 -1.43
CA HIS A 290 9.32 13.72 -0.95
C HIS A 290 9.42 12.72 -2.10
N ALA A 291 8.95 13.08 -3.29
CA ALA A 291 9.11 12.25 -4.48
C ALA A 291 10.60 12.04 -4.79
N GLU A 292 11.38 13.12 -4.83
CA GLU A 292 12.82 13.07 -5.10
C GLU A 292 13.57 12.26 -4.04
N SER A 293 13.31 12.50 -2.76
CA SER A 293 13.96 11.81 -1.64
C SER A 293 13.63 10.32 -1.63
N ASN A 294 12.35 9.95 -1.75
CA ASN A 294 11.93 8.54 -1.71
C ASN A 294 12.46 7.76 -2.91
N ILE A 295 12.44 8.36 -4.11
CA ILE A 295 12.92 7.70 -5.33
C ILE A 295 14.44 7.51 -5.30
N ALA A 296 15.19 8.51 -4.81
CA ALA A 296 16.63 8.38 -4.65
C ALA A 296 17.03 7.21 -3.73
N THR A 297 16.14 6.80 -2.82
CA THR A 297 16.37 5.65 -1.93
C THR A 297 16.56 4.35 -2.71
N ALA A 298 15.81 4.14 -3.81
CA ALA A 298 15.94 2.93 -4.63
C ALA A 298 17.32 2.76 -5.28
N GLU A 299 18.09 3.85 -5.46
CA GLU A 299 19.41 3.80 -6.07
C GLU A 299 20.51 3.39 -5.08
N LYS A 300 20.22 3.43 -3.78
CA LYS A 300 21.20 3.11 -2.73
C LYS A 300 21.32 1.61 -2.44
N GLY A 301 20.40 0.81 -2.98
CA GLY A 301 20.39 -0.64 -2.81
C GLY A 301 19.98 -1.09 -1.39
N PRO A 302 20.05 -2.40 -1.12
CA PRO A 302 19.66 -2.97 0.16
C PRO A 302 20.55 -2.48 1.31
N LEU A 303 20.06 -2.61 2.54
CA LEU A 303 20.82 -2.36 3.75
C LEU A 303 21.81 -3.52 4.01
N ASP A 304 22.92 -3.22 4.67
CA ASP A 304 23.84 -4.26 5.13
C ASP A 304 23.22 -5.12 6.25
N GLU A 305 23.74 -6.34 6.43
CA GLU A 305 23.23 -7.30 7.41
C GLU A 305 23.25 -6.77 8.85
N LYS A 306 24.25 -5.98 9.22
CA LYS A 306 24.35 -5.41 10.57
C LYS A 306 23.24 -4.41 10.82
N THR A 307 22.98 -3.52 9.88
CA THR A 307 21.87 -2.57 9.93
C THR A 307 20.53 -3.29 9.95
N MET A 308 20.33 -4.32 9.09
CA MET A 308 19.14 -5.14 9.10
C MET A 308 18.91 -5.85 10.45
N ALA A 309 19.97 -6.39 11.05
CA ALA A 309 19.88 -7.03 12.37
C ALA A 309 19.48 -6.03 13.49
N VAL A 310 19.90 -4.76 13.39
CA VAL A 310 19.42 -3.70 14.29
C VAL A 310 17.92 -3.48 14.08
N LEU A 311 17.49 -3.26 12.84
CA LEU A 311 16.09 -2.95 12.52
C LEU A 311 15.13 -4.09 12.91
N ARG A 312 15.53 -5.36 12.72
CA ARG A 312 14.72 -6.52 13.11
C ARG A 312 14.42 -6.59 14.60
N ARG A 313 15.26 -6.04 15.47
CA ARG A 313 14.99 -5.98 16.92
C ARG A 313 13.92 -4.96 17.31
N HIS A 314 13.54 -4.08 16.38
CA HIS A 314 12.53 -3.06 16.59
C HIS A 314 11.12 -3.46 16.11
N ALA A 315 10.89 -4.76 15.79
CA ALA A 315 9.56 -5.28 15.59
C ALA A 315 8.70 -4.97 16.82
N TRP A 316 7.52 -4.39 16.58
CA TRP A 316 6.64 -3.90 17.64
C TRP A 316 5.18 -4.25 17.31
N GLU A 317 4.66 -5.24 18.03
CA GLU A 317 3.25 -5.62 17.90
C GLU A 317 2.36 -4.52 18.44
N LYS A 318 1.63 -3.85 17.58
CA LYS A 318 0.64 -2.82 17.90
C LYS A 318 -0.50 -2.86 16.91
N ASN A 319 -1.68 -2.39 17.31
CA ASN A 319 -2.80 -2.15 16.40
C ASN A 319 -3.45 -0.80 16.73
N PHE A 320 -3.04 0.24 16.01
CA PHE A 320 -3.59 1.59 16.16
C PHE A 320 -4.77 1.86 15.22
N TYR A 321 -5.06 0.94 14.28
CA TYR A 321 -6.22 1.04 13.39
C TYR A 321 -7.54 0.65 14.06
N GLY A 322 -7.49 0.02 15.22
CA GLY A 322 -8.64 -0.49 15.95
C GLY A 322 -8.81 -2.01 15.81
N GLU A 323 -9.63 -2.58 16.69
CA GLU A 323 -9.92 -4.01 16.64
C GLU A 323 -10.85 -4.36 15.47
N PRO A 324 -10.61 -5.52 14.82
CA PRO A 324 -11.46 -6.03 13.74
C PRO A 324 -12.84 -6.47 14.20
#